data_b0fc018b5ad9d736d7d5ba625576d390
#
_entry.id   b0fc018b5ad9d736d7d5ba625576d390
#
_cell.length_a   1.000
_cell.length_b   1.000
_cell.length_c   1.000
_cell.angle_alpha   90.00
_cell.angle_beta   90.00
_cell.angle_gamma   90.00
#
_symmetry.space_group_name_H-M   'P 1'
#
loop_
_entity.id
_entity.type
_entity.pdbx_description
1 polymer ?
#
loop_
_entity_poly.entity_id
_entity_poly.type
_entity_poly.pdbx_seq_one_letter_code
_entity_poly.pdbx_strand_id
1 'polypeptide(L)'
;MTERLRTVVVGAGAIGAALDAGVSETPLTHAGGYVAAGYDLRALVDVSDNLDAEAAKWGAAAYRDFGTMMQEVRPEIISFAVPASVRASLMLQALEHDCVKAVIAEKPLAASLDEAIALVAAYKAKQVPLIVNYSRRFVPAWQGLVGANAISATIRYAKGIKHNGTHAIDLCRMLFGECLSQRALSGKTDFWNDDPTVTAFLSFERCPEVILQGLDESCFTLFEADIIGPDYRVIVDQDGRRIRRFSLHLEAGIPPGRRLVKESEQDTGAGMAVRNLMQHVLAVCQGERPLCSGEDAIASLQIATRLSEGYQQSQTFKQWSVFFEAHQ
;
A
#
# COMPACT_ATOMS: atom_id res chain seq x y z
N MET A 1 -9.49 -29.83 15.90
CA MET A 1 -9.81 -28.59 15.14
C MET A 1 -9.09 -27.48 15.81
N THR A 2 -8.11 -26.86 15.17
CA THR A 2 -7.45 -25.64 15.71
C THR A 2 -8.49 -24.54 15.80
N GLU A 3 -8.61 -23.93 16.98
CA GLU A 3 -9.49 -22.78 17.22
C GLU A 3 -9.12 -21.66 16.24
N ARG A 4 -10.11 -21.10 15.52
CA ARG A 4 -9.89 -20.01 14.59
C ARG A 4 -9.62 -18.73 15.37
N LEU A 5 -8.64 -17.94 14.93
CA LEU A 5 -8.33 -16.66 15.57
C LEU A 5 -9.52 -15.68 15.42
N ARG A 6 -9.90 -15.07 16.53
CA ARG A 6 -10.97 -14.04 16.59
C ARG A 6 -10.44 -12.76 15.97
N THR A 7 -11.17 -12.26 14.96
CA THR A 7 -10.79 -11.06 14.23
C THR A 7 -11.87 -10.00 14.30
N VAL A 8 -11.45 -8.74 14.20
CA VAL A 8 -12.33 -7.57 14.18
C VAL A 8 -11.86 -6.59 13.13
N VAL A 9 -12.80 -5.92 12.47
CA VAL A 9 -12.52 -4.80 11.58
C VAL A 9 -13.05 -3.51 12.21
N VAL A 10 -12.17 -2.55 12.40
CA VAL A 10 -12.47 -1.20 12.88
C VAL A 10 -12.50 -0.26 11.67
N GLY A 11 -13.68 0.28 11.37
CA GLY A 11 -14.02 0.96 10.13
C GLY A 11 -14.75 0.03 9.16
N ALA A 12 -16.10 0.09 9.13
CA ALA A 12 -16.94 -0.72 8.24
C ALA A 12 -17.21 -0.05 6.87
N GLY A 13 -16.46 1.02 6.54
CA GLY A 13 -16.55 1.72 5.26
C GLY A 13 -16.07 0.88 4.06
N ALA A 14 -15.81 1.56 2.93
CA ALA A 14 -15.51 0.92 1.65
C ALA A 14 -14.50 -0.24 1.76
N ILE A 15 -13.28 0.05 2.20
CA ILE A 15 -12.19 -0.95 2.29
C ILE A 15 -12.35 -1.90 3.48
N GLY A 16 -13.01 -1.44 4.56
CA GLY A 16 -13.22 -2.26 5.75
C GLY A 16 -14.18 -3.43 5.50
N ALA A 17 -15.37 -3.15 4.92
CA ALA A 17 -16.43 -4.14 4.78
C ALA A 17 -17.38 -3.93 3.58
N ALA A 18 -17.55 -2.68 3.08
CA ALA A 18 -18.70 -2.36 2.24
C ALA A 18 -18.52 -2.66 0.74
N LEU A 19 -17.30 -2.66 0.19
CA LEU A 19 -17.08 -2.89 -1.25
C LEU A 19 -17.41 -4.32 -1.71
N ASP A 20 -17.31 -5.31 -0.85
CA ASP A 20 -17.72 -6.68 -1.19
C ASP A 20 -19.21 -6.87 -0.97
N ALA A 21 -19.89 -7.48 -1.93
CA ALA A 21 -21.30 -7.87 -1.80
C ALA A 21 -21.50 -9.10 -0.88
N GLY A 22 -20.43 -9.82 -0.55
CA GLY A 22 -20.42 -11.04 0.26
C GLY A 22 -19.11 -11.80 0.10
N VAL A 23 -19.09 -13.06 0.47
CA VAL A 23 -17.91 -13.92 0.38
C VAL A 23 -17.46 -14.09 -1.07
N SER A 24 -16.17 -13.88 -1.31
CA SER A 24 -15.54 -13.96 -2.63
C SER A 24 -14.15 -14.60 -2.52
N GLU A 25 -13.71 -15.26 -3.60
CA GLU A 25 -12.32 -15.73 -3.73
C GLU A 25 -11.33 -14.56 -3.93
N THR A 26 -11.82 -13.40 -4.41
CA THR A 26 -11.06 -12.19 -4.67
C THR A 26 -11.61 -11.02 -3.85
N PRO A 27 -11.51 -11.05 -2.51
CA PRO A 27 -12.08 -10.03 -1.65
C PRO A 27 -11.37 -8.68 -1.82
N LEU A 28 -12.16 -7.61 -1.75
CA LEU A 28 -11.69 -6.24 -1.81
C LEU A 28 -11.59 -5.59 -0.43
N THR A 29 -12.25 -6.18 0.58
CA THR A 29 -12.37 -5.63 1.93
C THR A 29 -11.62 -6.47 2.96
N HIS A 30 -11.29 -5.85 4.10
CA HIS A 30 -10.71 -6.58 5.24
C HIS A 30 -11.66 -7.67 5.75
N ALA A 31 -12.96 -7.38 5.86
CA ALA A 31 -13.96 -8.35 6.28
C ALA A 31 -14.02 -9.56 5.34
N GLY A 32 -14.13 -9.31 4.02
CA GLY A 32 -14.08 -10.34 2.99
C GLY A 32 -12.80 -11.15 3.02
N GLY A 33 -11.65 -10.47 3.22
CA GLY A 33 -10.34 -11.10 3.35
C GLY A 33 -10.25 -12.07 4.52
N TYR A 34 -10.74 -11.69 5.70
CA TYR A 34 -10.79 -12.57 6.87
C TYR A 34 -11.63 -13.80 6.61
N VAL A 35 -12.83 -13.61 6.07
CA VAL A 35 -13.73 -14.73 5.77
C VAL A 35 -13.11 -15.67 4.73
N ALA A 36 -12.55 -15.12 3.63
CA ALA A 36 -11.89 -15.91 2.58
C ALA A 36 -10.63 -16.64 3.05
N ALA A 37 -9.93 -16.10 4.06
CA ALA A 37 -8.77 -16.75 4.68
C ALA A 37 -9.13 -17.71 5.83
N GLY A 38 -10.42 -17.85 6.16
CA GLY A 38 -10.92 -18.82 7.14
C GLY A 38 -10.82 -18.38 8.61
N TYR A 39 -10.70 -17.09 8.88
CA TYR A 39 -10.73 -16.54 10.24
C TYR A 39 -12.16 -16.51 10.82
N ASP A 40 -12.24 -16.28 12.13
CA ASP A 40 -13.49 -16.06 12.86
C ASP A 40 -13.73 -14.54 12.98
N LEU A 41 -14.42 -13.96 12.00
CA LEU A 41 -14.78 -12.53 12.02
C LEU A 41 -15.90 -12.29 13.02
N ARG A 42 -15.58 -11.77 14.20
CA ARG A 42 -16.47 -11.60 15.34
C ARG A 42 -17.26 -10.31 15.32
N ALA A 43 -16.63 -9.21 14.90
CA ALA A 43 -17.25 -7.90 14.98
C ALA A 43 -16.77 -6.92 13.90
N LEU A 44 -17.64 -5.98 13.58
CA LEU A 44 -17.32 -4.72 12.91
C LEU A 44 -17.53 -3.57 13.91
N VAL A 45 -16.64 -2.58 13.87
CA VAL A 45 -16.74 -1.37 14.69
C VAL A 45 -16.80 -0.15 13.78
N ASP A 46 -17.85 0.64 13.87
CA ASP A 46 -18.00 1.89 13.13
C ASP A 46 -19.04 2.78 13.83
N VAL A 47 -19.01 4.07 13.51
CA VAL A 47 -20.01 5.05 13.97
C VAL A 47 -21.13 5.29 12.94
N SER A 48 -21.01 4.71 11.75
CA SER A 48 -21.94 4.90 10.64
C SER A 48 -23.29 4.21 10.86
N ASP A 49 -24.35 4.78 10.28
CA ASP A 49 -25.70 4.23 10.36
C ASP A 49 -25.85 2.87 9.66
N ASN A 50 -24.98 2.59 8.67
CA ASN A 50 -25.00 1.33 7.90
C ASN A 50 -24.30 0.17 8.62
N LEU A 51 -23.73 0.36 9.79
CA LEU A 51 -22.93 -0.63 10.50
C LEU A 51 -23.70 -1.95 10.71
N ASP A 52 -24.95 -1.89 11.15
CA ASP A 52 -25.74 -3.08 11.46
C ASP A 52 -25.99 -3.94 10.20
N ALA A 53 -26.24 -3.30 9.05
CA ALA A 53 -26.43 -3.99 7.77
C ALA A 53 -25.11 -4.63 7.30
N GLU A 54 -23.99 -3.91 7.43
CA GLU A 54 -22.68 -4.45 7.07
C GLU A 54 -22.28 -5.61 7.98
N ALA A 55 -22.49 -5.50 9.28
CA ALA A 55 -22.21 -6.55 10.24
C ALA A 55 -23.06 -7.82 9.96
N ALA A 56 -24.36 -7.64 9.70
CA ALA A 56 -25.26 -8.73 9.34
C ALA A 56 -24.83 -9.46 8.05
N LYS A 57 -24.38 -8.72 7.02
CA LYS A 57 -23.83 -9.28 5.77
C LYS A 57 -22.69 -10.27 6.02
N TRP A 58 -21.83 -9.97 6.99
CA TRP A 58 -20.67 -10.79 7.33
C TRP A 58 -20.91 -11.79 8.47
N GLY A 59 -22.11 -11.81 9.06
CA GLY A 59 -22.43 -12.64 10.23
C GLY A 59 -21.67 -12.24 11.48
N ALA A 60 -21.27 -10.96 11.59
CA ALA A 60 -20.50 -10.40 12.68
C ALA A 60 -21.37 -9.53 13.60
N ALA A 61 -20.93 -9.29 14.83
CA ALA A 61 -21.58 -8.33 15.73
C ALA A 61 -21.23 -6.88 15.36
N ALA A 62 -22.17 -5.96 15.60
CA ALA A 62 -21.98 -4.53 15.36
C ALA A 62 -21.65 -3.81 16.67
N TYR A 63 -20.57 -3.01 16.69
CA TYR A 63 -20.16 -2.20 17.82
C TYR A 63 -19.95 -0.75 17.41
N ARG A 64 -20.53 0.20 18.14
CA ARG A 64 -20.30 1.64 17.94
C ARG A 64 -19.22 2.21 18.84
N ASP A 65 -18.79 1.44 19.85
CA ASP A 65 -17.73 1.81 20.79
C ASP A 65 -16.60 0.77 20.78
N PHE A 66 -15.38 1.23 20.52
CA PHE A 66 -14.20 0.37 20.42
C PHE A 66 -13.85 -0.28 21.76
N GLY A 67 -13.95 0.46 22.87
CA GLY A 67 -13.62 -0.04 24.21
C GLY A 67 -14.55 -1.19 24.64
N THR A 68 -15.84 -1.04 24.41
CA THR A 68 -16.86 -2.09 24.68
C THR A 68 -16.55 -3.33 23.85
N MET A 69 -16.27 -3.17 22.54
CA MET A 69 -15.88 -4.31 21.68
C MET A 69 -14.64 -5.02 22.20
N MET A 70 -13.60 -4.28 22.61
CA MET A 70 -12.36 -4.88 23.14
C MET A 70 -12.60 -5.72 24.40
N GLN A 71 -13.49 -5.26 25.29
CA GLN A 71 -13.84 -5.98 26.54
C GLN A 71 -14.64 -7.25 26.27
N GLU A 72 -15.64 -7.18 25.38
CA GLU A 72 -16.58 -8.29 25.14
C GLU A 72 -16.03 -9.34 24.16
N VAL A 73 -15.39 -8.90 23.06
CA VAL A 73 -14.91 -9.79 21.99
C VAL A 73 -13.51 -10.34 22.28
N ARG A 74 -12.64 -9.54 22.90
CA ARG A 74 -11.21 -9.86 23.13
C ARG A 74 -10.54 -10.38 21.85
N PRO A 75 -10.48 -9.58 20.77
CA PRO A 75 -9.97 -10.03 19.49
C PRO A 75 -8.47 -10.32 19.56
N GLU A 76 -8.04 -11.29 18.76
CA GLU A 76 -6.62 -11.64 18.63
C GLU A 76 -5.95 -10.90 17.47
N ILE A 77 -6.73 -10.54 16.44
CA ILE A 77 -6.27 -9.74 15.30
C ILE A 77 -7.26 -8.63 15.03
N ILE A 78 -6.76 -7.42 14.82
CA ILE A 78 -7.57 -6.25 14.56
C ILE A 78 -7.11 -5.59 13.26
N SER A 79 -8.05 -5.33 12.33
CA SER A 79 -7.81 -4.46 11.17
C SER A 79 -8.35 -3.06 11.42
N PHE A 80 -7.52 -2.04 11.20
CA PHE A 80 -7.88 -0.64 11.29
C PHE A 80 -8.02 -0.02 9.89
N ALA A 81 -9.27 0.07 9.42
CA ALA A 81 -9.65 0.65 8.13
C ALA A 81 -10.36 2.02 8.28
N VAL A 82 -10.17 2.68 9.41
CA VAL A 82 -10.65 4.04 9.70
C VAL A 82 -9.72 5.12 9.13
N PRO A 83 -10.17 6.38 8.99
CA PRO A 83 -9.32 7.50 8.60
C PRO A 83 -8.06 7.64 9.47
N ALA A 84 -6.95 8.09 8.88
CA ALA A 84 -5.66 8.23 9.57
C ALA A 84 -5.75 9.16 10.81
N SER A 85 -6.61 10.17 10.78
CA SER A 85 -6.81 11.14 11.87
C SER A 85 -7.30 10.53 13.20
N VAL A 86 -7.95 9.37 13.15
CA VAL A 86 -8.45 8.68 14.36
C VAL A 86 -7.77 7.34 14.58
N ARG A 87 -7.05 6.84 13.58
CA ARG A 87 -6.48 5.48 13.59
C ARG A 87 -5.46 5.28 14.68
N ALA A 88 -4.50 6.20 14.81
CA ALA A 88 -3.39 6.03 15.75
C ALA A 88 -3.87 5.93 17.20
N SER A 89 -4.85 6.74 17.62
CA SER A 89 -5.40 6.69 18.97
C SER A 89 -6.09 5.34 19.27
N LEU A 90 -6.86 4.80 18.34
CA LEU A 90 -7.51 3.50 18.49
C LEU A 90 -6.49 2.36 18.49
N MET A 91 -5.45 2.45 17.66
CA MET A 91 -4.36 1.48 17.65
C MET A 91 -3.57 1.47 18.97
N LEU A 92 -3.33 2.63 19.59
CA LEU A 92 -2.69 2.70 20.90
C LEU A 92 -3.57 2.08 22.00
N GLN A 93 -4.89 2.33 21.97
CA GLN A 93 -5.83 1.67 22.89
C GLN A 93 -5.80 0.15 22.73
N ALA A 94 -5.66 -0.38 21.51
CA ALA A 94 -5.55 -1.83 21.29
C ALA A 94 -4.34 -2.44 22.01
N LEU A 95 -3.23 -1.72 22.17
CA LEU A 95 -2.02 -2.17 22.88
C LEU A 95 -2.18 -2.26 24.40
N GLU A 96 -3.26 -1.76 24.96
CA GLU A 96 -3.59 -1.90 26.38
C GLU A 96 -4.16 -3.30 26.70
N HIS A 97 -4.50 -4.08 25.66
CA HIS A 97 -5.12 -5.40 25.79
C HIS A 97 -4.14 -6.52 25.42
N ASP A 98 -3.98 -7.47 26.32
CA ASP A 98 -3.07 -8.62 26.20
C ASP A 98 -3.51 -9.69 25.19
N CYS A 99 -4.77 -9.63 24.74
CA CYS A 99 -5.32 -10.58 23.78
C CYS A 99 -4.84 -10.33 22.33
N VAL A 100 -4.35 -9.12 22.01
CA VAL A 100 -3.98 -8.72 20.66
C VAL A 100 -2.64 -9.34 20.25
N LYS A 101 -2.66 -10.19 19.23
CA LYS A 101 -1.49 -10.89 18.68
C LYS A 101 -0.89 -10.22 17.45
N ALA A 102 -1.69 -9.54 16.67
CA ALA A 102 -1.25 -8.79 15.49
C ALA A 102 -2.27 -7.71 15.11
N VAL A 103 -1.79 -6.65 14.45
CA VAL A 103 -2.63 -5.58 13.95
C VAL A 103 -2.34 -5.31 12.47
N ILE A 104 -3.40 -5.07 11.71
CA ILE A 104 -3.35 -4.61 10.33
C ILE A 104 -3.83 -3.17 10.29
N ALA A 105 -3.10 -2.29 9.62
CA ALA A 105 -3.49 -0.90 9.43
C ALA A 105 -3.56 -0.54 7.95
N GLU A 106 -4.53 0.29 7.58
CA GLU A 106 -4.57 0.93 6.28
C GLU A 106 -3.51 2.02 6.14
N LYS A 107 -3.12 2.27 4.92
CA LYS A 107 -2.22 3.40 4.58
C LYS A 107 -3.05 4.71 4.38
N PRO A 108 -2.45 5.91 4.61
CA PRO A 108 -1.21 6.10 5.34
C PRO A 108 -1.36 5.64 6.78
N LEU A 109 -0.28 5.18 7.42
CA LEU A 109 -0.34 4.57 8.75
C LEU A 109 -0.93 5.52 9.81
N ALA A 110 -0.59 6.80 9.74
CA ALA A 110 -1.06 7.87 10.63
C ALA A 110 -1.23 9.18 9.86
N ALA A 111 -1.76 10.21 10.50
CA ALA A 111 -2.01 11.53 9.91
C ALA A 111 -0.70 12.33 9.67
N SER A 112 0.33 12.08 10.48
CA SER A 112 1.65 12.69 10.36
C SER A 112 2.76 11.66 10.47
N LEU A 113 3.96 12.06 10.04
CA LEU A 113 5.16 11.21 10.15
C LEU A 113 5.54 10.96 11.61
N ASP A 114 5.48 12.00 12.45
CA ASP A 114 5.84 11.88 13.88
C ASP A 114 4.87 10.94 14.61
N GLU A 115 3.59 11.02 14.31
CA GLU A 115 2.58 10.11 14.84
C GLU A 115 2.83 8.66 14.39
N ALA A 116 3.18 8.45 13.11
CA ALA A 116 3.54 7.13 12.60
C ALA A 116 4.77 6.55 13.30
N ILE A 117 5.82 7.36 13.51
CA ILE A 117 7.04 6.96 14.22
C ILE A 117 6.72 6.56 15.67
N ALA A 118 5.96 7.38 16.39
CA ALA A 118 5.56 7.10 17.78
C ALA A 118 4.73 5.81 17.88
N LEU A 119 3.80 5.62 16.94
CA LEU A 119 2.95 4.43 16.89
C LEU A 119 3.77 3.16 16.65
N VAL A 120 4.67 3.15 15.67
CA VAL A 120 5.54 1.99 15.38
C VAL A 120 6.44 1.68 16.56
N ALA A 121 7.00 2.69 17.23
CA ALA A 121 7.80 2.50 18.44
C ALA A 121 7.00 1.84 19.56
N ALA A 122 5.72 2.23 19.77
CA ALA A 122 4.85 1.63 20.78
C ALA A 122 4.56 0.14 20.47
N TYR A 123 4.23 -0.19 19.21
CA TYR A 123 4.01 -1.58 18.80
C TYR A 123 5.25 -2.44 18.94
N LYS A 124 6.42 -1.91 18.60
CA LYS A 124 7.71 -2.57 18.77
C LYS A 124 8.03 -2.84 20.25
N ALA A 125 7.80 -1.85 21.12
CA ALA A 125 8.01 -2.00 22.56
C ALA A 125 7.11 -3.08 23.19
N LYS A 126 5.89 -3.24 22.68
CA LYS A 126 4.94 -4.28 23.11
C LYS A 126 5.14 -5.61 22.39
N GLN A 127 6.03 -5.69 21.41
CA GLN A 127 6.27 -6.88 20.58
C GLN A 127 5.01 -7.39 19.85
N VAL A 128 4.06 -6.49 19.55
CA VAL A 128 2.88 -6.80 18.76
C VAL A 128 3.19 -6.48 17.29
N PRO A 129 3.14 -7.45 16.37
CA PRO A 129 3.34 -7.23 14.96
C PRO A 129 2.35 -6.22 14.37
N LEU A 130 2.88 -5.21 13.67
CA LEU A 130 2.12 -4.23 12.93
C LEU A 130 2.35 -4.42 11.43
N ILE A 131 1.30 -4.81 10.71
CA ILE A 131 1.28 -4.99 9.26
C ILE A 131 0.56 -3.81 8.63
N VAL A 132 1.15 -3.17 7.61
CA VAL A 132 0.50 -2.08 6.87
C VAL A 132 0.04 -2.56 5.51
N ASN A 133 -1.20 -2.25 5.13
CA ASN A 133 -1.78 -2.73 3.88
C ASN A 133 -1.29 -1.92 2.66
N TYR A 134 -0.02 -2.10 2.31
CA TYR A 134 0.44 -1.80 0.96
C TYR A 134 0.14 -3.02 0.07
N SER A 135 -1.06 -3.07 -0.44
CA SER A 135 -1.67 -4.24 -1.09
C SER A 135 -0.80 -4.90 -2.17
N ARG A 136 0.02 -4.12 -2.88
CA ARG A 136 0.92 -4.62 -3.93
C ARG A 136 1.98 -5.57 -3.41
N ARG A 137 2.39 -5.46 -2.15
CA ARG A 137 3.29 -6.43 -1.51
C ARG A 137 2.69 -7.83 -1.39
N PHE A 138 1.38 -7.95 -1.46
CA PHE A 138 0.64 -9.22 -1.36
C PHE A 138 0.17 -9.77 -2.71
N VAL A 139 0.61 -9.15 -3.81
CA VAL A 139 0.33 -9.61 -5.18
C VAL A 139 1.43 -10.56 -5.65
N PRO A 140 1.10 -11.81 -6.02
CA PRO A 140 2.11 -12.84 -6.35
C PRO A 140 3.09 -12.44 -7.46
N ALA A 141 2.60 -11.72 -8.48
CA ALA A 141 3.44 -11.31 -9.60
C ALA A 141 4.59 -10.39 -9.20
N TRP A 142 4.40 -9.53 -8.19
CA TRP A 142 5.44 -8.65 -7.66
C TRP A 142 6.43 -9.39 -6.77
N GLN A 143 5.97 -10.37 -6.00
CA GLN A 143 6.84 -11.19 -5.15
C GLN A 143 7.92 -11.91 -5.96
N GLY A 144 7.59 -12.35 -7.17
CA GLY A 144 8.56 -12.99 -8.08
C GLY A 144 9.63 -12.06 -8.65
N LEU A 145 9.57 -10.75 -8.35
CA LEU A 145 10.52 -9.73 -8.81
C LEU A 145 11.36 -9.15 -7.66
N VAL A 146 11.13 -9.56 -6.42
CA VAL A 146 11.87 -9.06 -5.25
C VAL A 146 13.36 -9.35 -5.39
N GLY A 147 14.20 -8.32 -5.23
CA GLY A 147 15.64 -8.43 -5.31
C GLY A 147 16.22 -8.47 -6.73
N ALA A 148 15.39 -8.30 -7.77
CA ALA A 148 15.88 -8.22 -9.15
C ALA A 148 16.70 -6.95 -9.37
N ASN A 149 17.82 -7.09 -10.11
CA ASN A 149 18.57 -5.94 -10.58
C ASN A 149 17.90 -5.38 -11.83
N ALA A 150 17.56 -4.11 -11.80
CA ALA A 150 17.00 -3.39 -12.94
C ALA A 150 17.94 -2.27 -13.41
N ILE A 151 17.94 -1.96 -14.70
CA ILE A 151 18.64 -0.83 -15.30
C ILE A 151 17.79 0.44 -15.06
N SER A 152 16.49 0.32 -15.34
CA SER A 152 15.54 1.42 -15.12
C SER A 152 14.14 0.89 -14.88
N ALA A 153 13.30 1.73 -14.26
CA ALA A 153 11.88 1.47 -14.10
C ALA A 153 11.05 2.75 -14.27
N THR A 154 9.86 2.61 -14.81
CA THR A 154 8.84 3.68 -14.82
C THR A 154 7.60 3.16 -14.15
N ILE A 155 7.18 3.83 -13.07
CA ILE A 155 5.90 3.55 -12.41
C ILE A 155 4.96 4.72 -12.67
N ARG A 156 3.82 4.43 -13.28
CA ARG A 156 2.75 5.42 -13.53
C ARG A 156 1.69 5.32 -12.46
N TYR A 157 1.29 6.46 -11.94
CA TYR A 157 0.25 6.54 -10.92
C TYR A 157 -0.53 7.85 -11.05
N ALA A 158 -1.72 7.91 -10.46
CA ALA A 158 -2.51 9.12 -10.30
C ALA A 158 -2.93 9.27 -8.83
N LYS A 159 -3.55 10.40 -8.46
CA LYS A 159 -4.23 10.61 -7.19
C LYS A 159 -3.28 10.76 -5.99
N GLY A 160 -2.47 11.81 -6.03
CA GLY A 160 -1.62 12.26 -4.92
C GLY A 160 -0.39 11.40 -4.61
N ILE A 161 0.72 12.07 -4.25
CA ILE A 161 1.98 11.37 -3.94
C ILE A 161 1.91 10.62 -2.61
N LYS A 162 1.23 11.19 -1.59
CA LYS A 162 1.07 10.56 -0.28
C LYS A 162 -0.02 9.48 -0.30
N HIS A 163 -1.09 9.70 -1.07
CA HIS A 163 -2.19 8.76 -1.14
C HIS A 163 -1.87 7.53 -2.00
N ASN A 164 -1.56 7.73 -3.28
CA ASN A 164 -1.33 6.63 -4.24
C ASN A 164 0.15 6.45 -4.60
N GLY A 165 0.91 7.53 -4.66
CA GLY A 165 2.35 7.48 -4.96
C GLY A 165 3.14 6.70 -3.92
N THR A 166 2.70 6.69 -2.63
CA THR A 166 3.31 5.83 -1.60
C THR A 166 3.25 4.35 -1.95
N HIS A 167 2.22 3.87 -2.66
CA HIS A 167 2.19 2.50 -3.16
C HIS A 167 3.28 2.23 -4.21
N ALA A 168 3.56 3.20 -5.07
CA ALA A 168 4.62 3.07 -6.07
C ALA A 168 6.01 3.10 -5.41
N ILE A 169 6.21 4.00 -4.46
CA ILE A 169 7.45 4.10 -3.68
C ILE A 169 7.69 2.81 -2.88
N ASP A 170 6.68 2.33 -2.18
CA ASP A 170 6.74 1.10 -1.39
C ASP A 170 7.02 -0.12 -2.27
N LEU A 171 6.38 -0.21 -3.44
CA LEU A 171 6.65 -1.24 -4.42
C LEU A 171 8.13 -1.20 -4.88
N CYS A 172 8.66 -0.02 -5.21
CA CYS A 172 10.06 0.12 -5.61
C CYS A 172 11.01 -0.29 -4.47
N ARG A 173 10.72 0.08 -3.21
CA ARG A 173 11.51 -0.35 -2.05
C ARG A 173 11.51 -1.87 -1.90
N MET A 174 10.34 -2.51 -2.04
CA MET A 174 10.23 -3.97 -2.00
C MET A 174 11.05 -4.64 -3.12
N LEU A 175 10.98 -4.13 -4.33
CA LEU A 175 11.64 -4.74 -5.50
C LEU A 175 13.15 -4.46 -5.53
N PHE A 176 13.55 -3.21 -5.27
CA PHE A 176 14.89 -2.71 -5.57
C PHE A 176 15.73 -2.33 -4.34
N GLY A 177 15.19 -2.48 -3.13
CA GLY A 177 15.86 -2.09 -1.89
C GLY A 177 15.64 -0.64 -1.51
N GLU A 178 16.50 -0.08 -0.66
CA GLU A 178 16.30 1.26 -0.11
C GLU A 178 16.53 2.36 -1.13
N CYS A 179 15.78 3.45 -0.96
CA CYS A 179 15.91 4.65 -1.79
C CYS A 179 17.18 5.42 -1.42
N LEU A 180 18.07 5.59 -2.38
CA LEU A 180 19.35 6.29 -2.20
C LEU A 180 19.24 7.78 -2.47
N SER A 181 18.37 8.18 -3.41
CA SER A 181 18.11 9.58 -3.72
C SER A 181 16.73 9.78 -4.35
N GLN A 182 16.16 10.95 -4.16
CA GLN A 182 14.89 11.35 -4.78
C GLN A 182 14.87 12.83 -5.13
N ARG A 183 14.19 13.17 -6.24
CA ARG A 183 13.99 14.54 -6.70
C ARG A 183 12.66 14.70 -7.40
N ALA A 184 11.84 15.66 -6.97
CA ALA A 184 10.66 16.07 -7.69
C ALA A 184 11.06 16.78 -9.01
N LEU A 185 10.40 16.44 -10.10
CA LEU A 185 10.61 17.03 -11.43
C LEU A 185 9.49 17.99 -11.80
N SER A 186 8.26 17.55 -11.58
CA SER A 186 7.04 18.31 -11.84
C SER A 186 5.90 17.78 -10.98
N GLY A 187 4.76 18.41 -11.02
CA GLY A 187 3.57 17.93 -10.33
C GLY A 187 2.34 18.76 -10.68
N LYS A 188 1.22 18.35 -10.14
CA LYS A 188 -0.08 19.01 -10.28
C LYS A 188 -0.92 18.77 -9.03
N THR A 189 -1.80 19.70 -8.73
CA THR A 189 -2.85 19.54 -7.73
C THR A 189 -4.12 19.14 -8.48
N ASP A 190 -4.47 17.85 -8.44
CA ASP A 190 -5.55 17.28 -9.24
C ASP A 190 -6.72 16.77 -8.40
N PHE A 191 -6.49 16.11 -7.28
CA PHE A 191 -7.55 15.52 -6.45
C PHE A 191 -7.63 16.14 -5.06
N TRP A 192 -6.53 16.25 -4.33
CA TRP A 192 -6.45 16.92 -3.02
C TRP A 192 -5.51 18.13 -3.07
N ASN A 193 -5.92 19.21 -2.42
CA ASN A 193 -5.14 20.44 -2.39
C ASN A 193 -3.80 20.31 -1.64
N ASP A 194 -3.74 19.41 -0.66
CA ASP A 194 -2.59 19.17 0.23
C ASP A 194 -1.75 17.93 -0.16
N ASP A 195 -2.17 17.20 -1.20
CA ASP A 195 -1.47 16.03 -1.71
C ASP A 195 -1.32 16.07 -3.24
N PRO A 196 -0.33 16.81 -3.77
CA PRO A 196 -0.11 16.91 -5.20
C PRO A 196 0.31 15.57 -5.81
N THR A 197 -0.08 15.32 -7.06
CA THR A 197 0.44 14.22 -7.87
C THR A 197 1.76 14.64 -8.50
N VAL A 198 2.88 14.04 -8.03
CA VAL A 198 4.26 14.46 -8.35
C VAL A 198 4.91 13.49 -9.32
N THR A 199 5.52 13.99 -10.40
CA THR A 199 6.48 13.25 -11.21
C THR A 199 7.87 13.44 -10.61
N ALA A 200 8.59 12.33 -10.37
CA ALA A 200 9.87 12.35 -9.67
C ALA A 200 10.88 11.38 -10.29
N PHE A 201 12.16 11.69 -10.08
CA PHE A 201 13.27 10.76 -10.30
C PHE A 201 13.76 10.22 -8.96
N LEU A 202 13.93 8.90 -8.86
CA LEU A 202 14.45 8.21 -7.68
C LEU A 202 15.57 7.25 -8.09
N SER A 203 16.45 6.95 -7.14
CA SER A 203 17.46 5.90 -7.28
C SER A 203 17.36 4.94 -6.10
N PHE A 204 17.43 3.65 -6.39
CA PHE A 204 17.37 2.57 -5.41
C PHE A 204 18.63 1.69 -5.50
N GLU A 205 18.90 0.88 -4.49
CA GLU A 205 20.09 0.02 -4.42
C GLU A 205 20.27 -0.87 -5.66
N ARG A 206 19.18 -1.40 -6.22
CA ARG A 206 19.16 -2.33 -7.36
C ARG A 206 18.46 -1.80 -8.61
N CYS A 207 18.11 -0.50 -8.62
CA CYS A 207 17.59 0.19 -9.79
C CYS A 207 18.00 1.67 -9.73
N PRO A 208 19.06 2.08 -10.43
CA PRO A 208 19.58 3.44 -10.31
C PRO A 208 18.67 4.51 -10.92
N GLU A 209 17.80 4.13 -11.86
CA GLU A 209 16.96 5.05 -12.62
C GLU A 209 15.48 4.66 -12.50
N VAL A 210 14.75 5.30 -11.59
CA VAL A 210 13.31 5.12 -11.43
C VAL A 210 12.60 6.43 -11.69
N ILE A 211 11.64 6.42 -12.62
CA ILE A 211 10.70 7.52 -12.83
C ILE A 211 9.36 7.16 -12.19
N LEU A 212 8.95 7.93 -11.21
CA LEU A 212 7.54 7.99 -10.83
C LEU A 212 6.86 9.02 -11.72
N GLN A 213 5.97 8.57 -12.60
CA GLN A 213 5.21 9.44 -13.48
C GLN A 213 3.82 9.69 -12.92
N GLY A 214 3.62 10.89 -12.37
CA GLY A 214 2.33 11.34 -11.87
C GLY A 214 1.41 11.78 -13.02
N LEU A 215 0.25 11.14 -13.15
CA LEU A 215 -0.77 11.42 -14.15
C LEU A 215 -1.94 12.17 -13.52
N ASP A 216 -2.71 12.86 -14.34
CA ASP A 216 -3.86 13.65 -13.92
C ASP A 216 -5.05 12.76 -13.59
N GLU A 217 -5.48 12.73 -12.33
CA GLU A 217 -6.61 11.94 -11.88
C GLU A 217 -7.94 12.39 -12.48
N SER A 218 -8.04 13.66 -12.91
CA SER A 218 -9.25 14.15 -13.58
C SER A 218 -9.52 13.45 -14.91
N CYS A 219 -8.49 12.83 -15.50
CA CYS A 219 -8.61 12.09 -16.75
C CYS A 219 -8.97 10.62 -16.51
N PHE A 220 -8.22 9.94 -15.63
CA PHE A 220 -8.41 8.53 -15.28
C PHE A 220 -7.49 8.11 -14.13
N THR A 221 -7.91 7.11 -13.36
CA THR A 221 -7.04 6.43 -12.40
C THR A 221 -6.18 5.39 -13.12
N LEU A 222 -4.89 5.33 -12.79
CA LEU A 222 -3.94 4.38 -13.38
C LEU A 222 -2.87 3.97 -12.37
N PHE A 223 -2.50 2.68 -12.41
CA PHE A 223 -1.31 2.18 -11.77
C PHE A 223 -0.61 1.14 -12.66
N GLU A 224 0.49 1.51 -13.28
CA GLU A 224 1.24 0.67 -14.21
C GLU A 224 2.74 0.73 -13.95
N ALA A 225 3.46 -0.29 -14.41
CA ALA A 225 4.92 -0.36 -14.31
C ALA A 225 5.56 -0.89 -15.58
N ASP A 226 6.74 -0.35 -15.90
CA ASP A 226 7.64 -0.86 -16.92
C ASP A 226 9.05 -0.96 -16.32
N ILE A 227 9.56 -2.18 -16.18
CA ILE A 227 10.83 -2.48 -15.51
C ILE A 227 11.76 -3.14 -16.53
N ILE A 228 12.96 -2.58 -16.71
CA ILE A 228 13.95 -3.04 -17.65
C ILE A 228 15.18 -3.52 -16.88
N GLY A 229 15.49 -4.81 -16.98
CA GLY A 229 16.72 -5.41 -16.48
C GLY A 229 17.77 -5.58 -17.58
N PRO A 230 18.94 -6.15 -17.25
CA PRO A 230 20.02 -6.36 -18.23
C PRO A 230 19.64 -7.36 -19.33
N ASP A 231 18.75 -8.30 -19.05
CA ASP A 231 18.35 -9.40 -19.92
C ASP A 231 16.84 -9.67 -19.92
N TYR A 232 16.06 -8.81 -19.28
CA TYR A 232 14.60 -8.93 -19.19
C TYR A 232 13.89 -7.59 -19.27
N ARG A 233 12.61 -7.63 -19.58
CA ARG A 233 11.65 -6.53 -19.37
C ARG A 233 10.37 -7.08 -18.78
N VAL A 234 9.80 -6.36 -17.83
CA VAL A 234 8.49 -6.65 -17.26
C VAL A 234 7.59 -5.44 -17.43
N ILE A 235 6.42 -5.64 -18.01
CA ILE A 235 5.38 -4.61 -18.13
C ILE A 235 4.17 -5.07 -17.33
N VAL A 236 3.71 -4.22 -16.45
CA VAL A 236 2.43 -4.39 -15.73
C VAL A 236 1.52 -3.26 -16.15
N ASP A 237 0.39 -3.60 -16.75
CA ASP A 237 -0.61 -2.68 -17.27
C ASP A 237 -2.04 -3.06 -16.85
N GLN A 238 -3.06 -2.43 -17.45
CA GLN A 238 -4.47 -2.63 -17.11
C GLN A 238 -4.74 -2.39 -15.61
N ASP A 239 -4.25 -1.27 -15.09
CA ASP A 239 -4.37 -0.92 -13.69
C ASP A 239 -3.78 -1.97 -12.74
N GLY A 240 -2.61 -2.49 -13.10
CA GLY A 240 -1.87 -3.47 -12.30
C GLY A 240 -2.37 -4.91 -12.39
N ARG A 241 -3.28 -5.23 -13.31
CA ARG A 241 -3.92 -6.56 -13.42
C ARG A 241 -3.22 -7.51 -14.38
N ARG A 242 -2.54 -7.01 -15.39
CA ARG A 242 -1.89 -7.81 -16.43
C ARG A 242 -0.38 -7.66 -16.36
N ILE A 243 0.35 -8.76 -16.37
CA ILE A 243 1.81 -8.76 -16.44
C ILE A 243 2.29 -9.45 -17.70
N ARG A 244 3.22 -8.80 -18.41
CA ARG A 244 3.93 -9.32 -19.59
C ARG A 244 5.42 -9.41 -19.27
N ARG A 245 6.01 -10.57 -19.54
CA ARG A 245 7.45 -10.81 -19.37
C ARG A 245 8.11 -11.01 -20.70
N PHE A 246 9.30 -10.43 -20.84
CA PHE A 246 10.16 -10.52 -22.00
C PHE A 246 11.56 -10.92 -21.54
N SER A 247 12.22 -11.78 -22.27
CA SER A 247 13.61 -12.14 -22.06
C SER A 247 14.47 -11.80 -23.26
N LEU A 248 15.78 -11.72 -23.02
CA LEU A 248 16.77 -11.45 -24.03
C LEU A 248 16.99 -12.68 -24.89
N HIS A 249 16.80 -12.53 -26.20
CA HIS A 249 17.17 -13.53 -27.21
C HIS A 249 18.34 -13.02 -28.06
N LEU A 250 19.25 -13.93 -28.40
CA LEU A 250 20.36 -13.70 -29.33
C LEU A 250 19.93 -14.19 -30.71
N GLU A 251 19.83 -13.30 -31.69
CA GLU A 251 19.51 -13.63 -33.07
C GLU A 251 20.81 -13.60 -33.93
N ALA A 252 21.09 -14.69 -34.63
CA ALA A 252 22.22 -14.74 -35.57
C ALA A 252 21.96 -13.82 -36.77
N GLY A 253 22.95 -13.00 -37.14
CA GLY A 253 22.94 -12.21 -38.39
C GLY A 253 22.39 -10.80 -38.30
N ILE A 254 21.89 -10.32 -37.16
CA ILE A 254 21.46 -8.93 -36.92
C ILE A 254 22.36 -8.28 -35.87
N PRO A 255 23.27 -7.35 -36.22
CA PRO A 255 24.02 -6.61 -35.20
C PRO A 255 23.10 -5.59 -34.51
N PRO A 256 23.09 -5.50 -33.15
CA PRO A 256 23.90 -6.26 -32.20
C PRO A 256 23.34 -7.64 -31.82
N GLY A 257 22.37 -8.21 -32.51
CA GLY A 257 21.83 -9.56 -32.29
C GLY A 257 21.08 -9.78 -30.98
N ARG A 258 20.61 -8.72 -30.32
CA ARG A 258 19.97 -8.77 -29.02
C ARG A 258 18.54 -8.21 -29.10
N ARG A 259 17.55 -9.05 -28.82
CA ARG A 259 16.15 -8.64 -28.82
C ARG A 259 15.43 -9.12 -27.56
N LEU A 260 14.52 -8.29 -27.05
CA LEU A 260 13.56 -8.70 -26.03
C LEU A 260 12.35 -9.34 -26.71
N VAL A 261 12.10 -10.60 -26.43
CA VAL A 261 10.99 -11.39 -26.96
C VAL A 261 9.99 -11.67 -25.84
N LYS A 262 8.70 -11.47 -26.13
CA LYS A 262 7.64 -11.77 -25.16
C LYS A 262 7.59 -13.28 -24.89
N GLU A 263 7.72 -13.68 -23.64
CA GLU A 263 7.63 -15.07 -23.19
C GLU A 263 6.28 -15.41 -22.59
N SER A 264 5.71 -14.48 -21.83
CA SER A 264 4.45 -14.75 -21.15
C SER A 264 3.59 -13.49 -21.00
N GLU A 265 2.30 -13.74 -20.85
CA GLU A 265 1.30 -12.75 -20.49
C GLU A 265 0.25 -13.42 -19.60
N GLN A 266 0.01 -12.87 -18.42
CA GLN A 266 -0.89 -13.47 -17.45
C GLN A 266 -1.49 -12.42 -16.50
N ASP A 267 -2.51 -12.82 -15.73
CA ASP A 267 -3.02 -12.04 -14.61
C ASP A 267 -1.96 -11.90 -13.52
N THR A 268 -1.91 -10.74 -12.83
CA THR A 268 -0.95 -10.48 -11.75
C THR A 268 -1.30 -11.19 -10.45
N GLY A 269 -2.56 -11.60 -10.28
CA GLY A 269 -3.11 -12.02 -9.01
C GLY A 269 -3.52 -10.85 -8.10
N ALA A 270 -3.66 -9.63 -8.64
CA ALA A 270 -4.01 -8.45 -7.84
C ALA A 270 -5.33 -8.60 -7.08
N GLY A 271 -6.32 -9.30 -7.64
CA GLY A 271 -7.57 -9.60 -6.96
C GLY A 271 -7.43 -10.46 -5.71
N MET A 272 -6.29 -11.15 -5.54
CA MET A 272 -6.01 -11.99 -4.37
C MET A 272 -5.28 -11.23 -3.24
N ALA A 273 -4.90 -9.97 -3.45
CA ALA A 273 -4.00 -9.24 -2.54
C ALA A 273 -4.52 -9.20 -1.10
N VAL A 274 -5.80 -8.89 -0.88
CA VAL A 274 -6.39 -8.81 0.47
C VAL A 274 -6.47 -10.19 1.13
N ARG A 275 -6.85 -11.24 0.39
CA ARG A 275 -6.83 -12.61 0.90
C ARG A 275 -5.41 -13.04 1.28
N ASN A 276 -4.42 -12.75 0.43
CA ASN A 276 -3.01 -13.07 0.69
C ASN A 276 -2.46 -12.29 1.89
N LEU A 277 -2.86 -11.02 2.07
CA LEU A 277 -2.57 -10.27 3.28
C LEU A 277 -3.06 -11.02 4.53
N MET A 278 -4.33 -11.46 4.55
CA MET A 278 -4.87 -12.16 5.72
C MET A 278 -4.19 -13.52 5.94
N GLN A 279 -3.85 -14.25 4.89
CA GLN A 279 -3.05 -15.49 5.02
C GLN A 279 -1.66 -15.21 5.59
N HIS A 280 -1.01 -14.12 5.17
CA HIS A 280 0.30 -13.71 5.69
C HIS A 280 0.24 -13.32 7.18
N VAL A 281 -0.85 -12.70 7.64
CA VAL A 281 -1.04 -12.38 9.07
C VAL A 281 -0.98 -13.64 9.94
N LEU A 282 -1.51 -14.76 9.47
CA LEU A 282 -1.41 -16.04 10.18
C LEU A 282 0.05 -16.48 10.34
N ALA A 283 0.84 -16.38 9.26
CA ALA A 283 2.28 -16.68 9.28
C ALA A 283 3.06 -15.74 10.24
N VAL A 284 2.68 -14.45 10.25
CA VAL A 284 3.27 -13.47 11.19
C VAL A 284 2.95 -13.81 12.65
N CYS A 285 1.73 -14.26 12.95
CA CYS A 285 1.37 -14.74 14.28
C CYS A 285 2.16 -16.01 14.68
N GLN A 286 2.73 -16.74 13.72
CA GLN A 286 3.60 -17.90 13.91
C GLN A 286 5.09 -17.56 13.95
N GLY A 287 5.45 -16.27 13.85
CA GLY A 287 6.81 -15.77 13.98
C GLY A 287 7.49 -15.35 12.67
N GLU A 288 6.78 -15.35 11.53
CA GLU A 288 7.30 -14.76 10.31
C GLU A 288 7.38 -13.22 10.42
N ARG A 289 8.28 -12.62 9.67
CA ARG A 289 8.37 -11.16 9.59
C ARG A 289 7.26 -10.61 8.71
N PRO A 290 6.63 -9.47 9.07
CA PRO A 290 5.68 -8.79 8.19
C PRO A 290 6.30 -8.48 6.82
N LEU A 291 5.60 -8.81 5.72
CA LEU A 291 6.00 -8.39 4.37
C LEU A 291 5.95 -6.86 4.19
N CYS A 292 5.11 -6.20 4.96
CA CYS A 292 5.06 -4.75 5.08
C CYS A 292 4.91 -4.36 6.54
N SER A 293 5.99 -3.93 7.16
CA SER A 293 6.02 -3.48 8.54
C SER A 293 5.63 -2.02 8.69
N GLY A 294 5.48 -1.56 9.94
CA GLY A 294 5.30 -0.14 10.24
C GLY A 294 6.51 0.69 9.80
N GLU A 295 7.73 0.15 9.91
CA GLU A 295 8.96 0.80 9.46
C GLU A 295 8.98 0.99 7.94
N ASP A 296 8.50 0.02 7.16
CA ASP A 296 8.33 0.14 5.71
C ASP A 296 7.37 1.27 5.35
N ALA A 297 6.26 1.38 6.07
CA ALA A 297 5.27 2.42 5.85
C ALA A 297 5.83 3.82 6.16
N ILE A 298 6.59 3.96 7.26
CA ILE A 298 7.30 5.20 7.61
C ILE A 298 8.26 5.60 6.48
N ALA A 299 9.12 4.70 6.04
CA ALA A 299 10.11 4.98 5.02
C ALA A 299 9.47 5.42 3.69
N SER A 300 8.38 4.76 3.28
CA SER A 300 7.64 5.13 2.07
C SER A 300 6.96 6.50 2.21
N LEU A 301 6.39 6.80 3.38
CA LEU A 301 5.78 8.10 3.67
C LEU A 301 6.82 9.23 3.72
N GLN A 302 8.01 8.99 4.29
CA GLN A 302 9.10 9.97 4.32
C GLN A 302 9.53 10.39 2.92
N ILE A 303 9.70 9.44 2.00
CA ILE A 303 10.05 9.71 0.61
C ILE A 303 8.95 10.56 -0.06
N ALA A 304 7.68 10.15 0.09
CA ALA A 304 6.54 10.87 -0.47
C ALA A 304 6.43 12.31 0.07
N THR A 305 6.65 12.49 1.38
CA THR A 305 6.62 13.81 2.02
C THR A 305 7.70 14.73 1.45
N ARG A 306 8.95 14.26 1.36
CA ARG A 306 10.06 15.04 0.77
C ARG A 306 9.81 15.41 -0.69
N LEU A 307 9.21 14.51 -1.48
CA LEU A 307 8.84 14.78 -2.87
C LEU A 307 7.74 15.85 -2.97
N SER A 308 6.72 15.77 -2.10
CA SER A 308 5.66 16.78 -2.00
C SER A 308 6.23 18.17 -1.65
N GLU A 309 7.07 18.24 -0.62
CA GLU A 309 7.73 19.46 -0.18
C GLU A 309 8.65 20.07 -1.27
N GLY A 310 9.46 19.22 -1.93
CA GLY A 310 10.34 19.65 -3.03
C GLY A 310 9.55 20.21 -4.22
N TYR A 311 8.40 19.65 -4.54
CA TYR A 311 7.51 20.20 -5.55
C TYR A 311 6.94 21.56 -5.13
N GLN A 312 6.42 21.69 -3.90
CA GLN A 312 5.85 22.95 -3.40
C GLN A 312 6.87 24.08 -3.36
N GLN A 313 8.09 23.81 -2.91
CA GLN A 313 9.18 24.79 -2.92
C GLN A 313 9.50 25.27 -4.34
N SER A 314 9.49 24.36 -5.32
CA SER A 314 9.73 24.74 -6.73
C SER A 314 8.64 25.65 -7.30
N GLN A 315 7.39 25.53 -6.87
CA GLN A 315 6.29 26.39 -7.29
C GLN A 315 6.42 27.80 -6.68
N THR A 316 6.79 27.88 -5.41
CA THR A 316 7.04 29.16 -4.75
C THR A 316 8.14 29.95 -5.47
N PHE A 317 9.25 29.32 -5.83
CA PHE A 317 10.34 29.94 -6.60
C PHE A 317 9.88 30.48 -7.96
N LYS A 318 9.07 29.71 -8.70
CA LYS A 318 8.52 30.16 -9.98
C LYS A 318 7.60 31.37 -9.85
N GLN A 319 6.76 31.44 -8.83
CA GLN A 319 5.90 32.58 -8.57
C GLN A 319 6.72 33.84 -8.24
N TRP A 320 7.80 33.72 -7.47
CA TRP A 320 8.70 34.83 -7.18
C TRP A 320 9.44 35.34 -8.43
N SER A 321 9.95 34.43 -9.30
CA SER A 321 10.63 34.84 -10.53
C SER A 321 9.71 35.60 -11.49
N VAL A 322 8.49 35.14 -11.69
CA VAL A 322 7.47 35.83 -12.51
C VAL A 322 7.11 37.19 -11.91
N PHE A 323 7.01 37.29 -10.58
CA PHE A 323 6.74 38.57 -9.92
C PHE A 323 7.86 39.58 -10.14
N PHE A 324 9.12 39.18 -10.08
CA PHE A 324 10.27 40.06 -10.33
C PHE A 324 10.40 40.48 -11.80
N GLU A 325 10.12 39.58 -12.77
CA GLU A 325 10.12 39.89 -14.19
C GLU A 325 8.98 40.86 -14.60
N ALA A 326 7.82 40.78 -13.93
CA ALA A 326 6.69 41.68 -14.19
C ALA A 326 6.84 43.09 -13.60
N HIS A 327 7.88 43.34 -12.74
CA HIS A 327 8.11 44.60 -12.06
C HIS A 327 9.48 45.24 -12.44
N GLN A 328 10.14 44.72 -13.49
CA GLN A 328 11.22 45.35 -14.24
C GLN A 328 10.70 45.99 -15.52
#